data_b3a24d30f3b8578694f925b19937967e
#
_entry.id   b3a24d30f3b8578694f925b19937967e
#
_cell.length_a   1.000
_cell.length_b   1.000
_cell.length_c   1.000
_cell.angle_alpha   90.00
_cell.angle_beta   90.00
_cell.angle_gamma   90.00
#
_symmetry.space_group_name_H-M   'P 1'
#
loop_
_entity.id
_entity.type
_entity.pdbx_description
1 polymer ?
#
loop_
_entity_poly.entity_id
_entity_poly.type
_entity_poly.pdbx_seq_one_letter_code
_entity_poly.pdbx_strand_id
1 'polypeptide(L)'
;MLCHELDLSDSPRRAHFEHFRHMPDPHVGLTVDVDVTALVQRCKQEGWPFYPAMIRVAVMAANAVPELRRRIRGETVVEYDACDSSHIELLDDGSYCYCTLRHDPAQSWPDYMAYAEAQRAKARAGASIEEEDDVEGLYFITSVPWLHYREFIHPNPGPEASNPSIAWGKYQADWRGRLMMPVTLSAHHSLVDGLHIASFYQNLNQLLQGKNEKGRSKN
;
A
#
# COMPACT_ATOMS: atom_id res chain seq x y z
N MET A 1 2.43 9.60 -13.38
CA MET A 1 1.29 10.01 -12.48
C MET A 1 1.25 11.52 -12.44
N LEU A 2 0.04 12.13 -12.33
CA LEU A 2 -0.09 13.56 -12.16
C LEU A 2 -0.02 13.90 -10.67
N CYS A 3 0.64 15.03 -10.36
CA CYS A 3 0.68 15.57 -9.01
C CYS A 3 0.58 17.10 -9.07
N HIS A 4 0.18 17.70 -7.98
CA HIS A 4 0.12 19.14 -7.81
C HIS A 4 0.74 19.53 -6.46
N GLU A 5 1.34 20.71 -6.42
CA GLU A 5 1.91 21.26 -5.20
C GLU A 5 0.80 21.71 -4.25
N LEU A 6 0.96 21.41 -2.96
CA LEU A 6 0.05 21.84 -1.90
C LEU A 6 0.63 23.05 -1.18
N ASP A 7 -0.14 24.13 -1.14
CA ASP A 7 0.15 25.24 -0.26
C ASP A 7 -0.28 24.89 1.18
N LEU A 8 0.71 24.78 2.07
CA LEU A 8 0.48 24.53 3.49
C LEU A 8 0.42 25.80 4.34
N SER A 9 0.51 27.00 3.75
CA SER A 9 0.60 28.27 4.50
C SER A 9 -0.61 28.46 5.44
N ASP A 10 -1.81 28.12 5.00
CA ASP A 10 -3.05 28.21 5.78
C ASP A 10 -3.54 26.86 6.31
N SER A 11 -2.71 25.81 6.15
CA SER A 11 -3.08 24.49 6.61
C SER A 11 -3.02 24.38 8.14
N PRO A 12 -4.06 23.83 8.80
CA PRO A 12 -4.00 23.55 10.24
C PRO A 12 -2.89 22.56 10.61
N ARG A 13 -2.34 21.85 9.62
CA ARG A 13 -1.26 20.89 9.80
C ARG A 13 0.14 21.48 9.58
N ARG A 14 0.28 22.76 9.24
CA ARG A 14 1.58 23.38 8.99
C ARG A 14 2.55 23.22 10.16
N ALA A 15 2.10 23.50 11.39
CA ALA A 15 2.93 23.35 12.58
C ALA A 15 3.37 21.89 12.82
N HIS A 16 2.50 20.90 12.52
CA HIS A 16 2.83 19.47 12.61
C HIS A 16 3.86 19.10 11.53
N PHE A 17 3.66 19.56 10.30
CA PHE A 17 4.59 19.34 9.20
C PHE A 17 5.99 19.83 9.56
N GLU A 18 6.13 21.09 10.00
CA GLU A 18 7.42 21.68 10.38
C GLU A 18 8.06 20.98 11.58
N HIS A 19 7.26 20.52 12.56
CA HIS A 19 7.76 19.84 13.74
C HIS A 19 8.36 18.47 13.41
N PHE A 20 7.66 17.66 12.62
CA PHE A 20 8.06 16.28 12.38
C PHE A 20 9.06 16.10 11.24
N ARG A 21 9.06 17.00 10.22
CA ARG A 21 9.92 16.84 9.03
C ARG A 21 11.42 16.83 9.33
N HIS A 22 11.83 17.43 10.43
CA HIS A 22 13.25 17.55 10.82
C HIS A 22 13.67 16.50 11.86
N MET A 23 12.81 15.56 12.21
CA MET A 23 13.17 14.48 13.12
C MET A 23 14.10 13.49 12.40
N PRO A 24 15.09 12.91 13.10
CA PRO A 24 15.98 11.90 12.50
C PRO A 24 15.24 10.64 12.01
N ASP A 25 14.14 10.27 12.69
CA ASP A 25 13.23 9.20 12.32
C ASP A 25 11.78 9.69 12.43
N PRO A 26 11.26 10.28 11.35
CA PRO A 26 9.93 10.90 11.35
C PRO A 26 8.83 9.91 10.99
N HIS A 27 9.05 8.61 11.00
CA HIS A 27 8.06 7.63 10.58
C HIS A 27 7.16 7.20 11.74
N VAL A 28 5.88 7.03 11.41
CA VAL A 28 4.86 6.48 12.29
C VAL A 28 4.18 5.29 11.61
N GLY A 29 3.87 4.26 12.36
CA GLY A 29 3.20 3.09 11.79
C GLY A 29 2.40 2.31 12.82
N LEU A 30 1.47 1.54 12.32
CA LEU A 30 0.68 0.60 13.11
C LEU A 30 0.57 -0.73 12.39
N THR A 31 0.56 -1.82 13.17
CA THR A 31 0.18 -3.16 12.72
C THR A 31 -1.21 -3.48 13.27
N VAL A 32 -2.11 -3.86 12.37
CA VAL A 32 -3.49 -4.23 12.72
C VAL A 32 -3.83 -5.56 12.05
N ASP A 33 -4.44 -6.48 12.81
CA ASP A 33 -5.01 -7.69 12.24
C ASP A 33 -6.29 -7.37 11.47
N VAL A 34 -6.33 -7.71 10.18
CA VAL A 34 -7.48 -7.51 9.31
C VAL A 34 -8.10 -8.85 8.90
N ASP A 35 -9.41 -8.88 8.73
CA ASP A 35 -10.15 -10.06 8.28
C ASP A 35 -10.09 -10.18 6.75
N VAL A 36 -9.31 -11.13 6.26
CA VAL A 36 -9.13 -11.41 4.83
C VAL A 36 -9.98 -12.59 4.32
N THR A 37 -10.90 -13.10 5.15
CA THR A 37 -11.69 -14.31 4.85
C THR A 37 -12.40 -14.19 3.50
N ALA A 38 -13.11 -13.09 3.27
CA ALA A 38 -13.89 -12.92 2.04
C ALA A 38 -12.98 -12.82 0.80
N LEU A 39 -11.85 -12.08 0.89
CA LEU A 39 -10.89 -11.99 -0.22
C LEU A 39 -10.27 -13.36 -0.54
N VAL A 40 -9.86 -14.13 0.48
CA VAL A 40 -9.30 -15.48 0.28
C VAL A 40 -10.31 -16.40 -0.35
N GLN A 41 -11.59 -16.35 0.08
CA GLN A 41 -12.66 -17.14 -0.52
C GLN A 41 -12.89 -16.77 -1.99
N ARG A 42 -12.95 -15.49 -2.30
CA ARG A 42 -13.09 -14.99 -3.68
C ARG A 42 -11.91 -15.45 -4.54
N CYS A 43 -10.67 -15.30 -4.08
CA CYS A 43 -9.51 -15.76 -4.81
C CYS A 43 -9.57 -17.27 -5.13
N LYS A 44 -10.04 -18.08 -4.18
CA LYS A 44 -10.23 -19.54 -4.41
C LYS A 44 -11.33 -19.84 -5.43
N GLN A 45 -12.44 -19.12 -5.38
CA GLN A 45 -13.57 -19.30 -6.30
C GLN A 45 -13.22 -18.91 -7.73
N GLU A 46 -12.48 -17.83 -7.89
CA GLU A 46 -12.09 -17.27 -9.20
C GLU A 46 -10.76 -17.86 -9.74
N GLY A 47 -10.05 -18.65 -8.94
CA GLY A 47 -8.73 -19.15 -9.30
C GLY A 47 -7.64 -18.10 -9.31
N TRP A 48 -7.79 -16.99 -8.57
CA TRP A 48 -6.83 -15.90 -8.54
C TRP A 48 -5.76 -16.09 -7.46
N PRO A 49 -4.50 -15.70 -7.74
CA PRO A 49 -3.47 -15.66 -6.71
C PRO A 49 -3.81 -14.56 -5.68
N PHE A 50 -3.65 -14.90 -4.39
CA PHE A 50 -3.98 -13.99 -3.28
C PHE A 50 -3.08 -12.74 -3.25
N TYR A 51 -1.79 -12.88 -3.57
CA TYR A 51 -0.82 -11.80 -3.45
C TYR A 51 -1.17 -10.56 -4.28
N PRO A 52 -1.35 -10.64 -5.61
CA PRO A 52 -1.77 -9.48 -6.40
C PRO A 52 -3.16 -8.97 -6.01
N ALA A 53 -4.08 -9.85 -5.58
CA ALA A 53 -5.38 -9.42 -5.07
C ALA A 53 -5.25 -8.52 -3.84
N MET A 54 -4.37 -8.90 -2.90
CA MET A 54 -4.11 -8.11 -1.70
C MET A 54 -3.40 -6.79 -2.02
N ILE A 55 -2.44 -6.79 -2.97
CA ILE A 55 -1.81 -5.55 -3.46
C ILE A 55 -2.89 -4.57 -3.94
N ARG A 56 -3.80 -5.02 -4.82
CA ARG A 56 -4.88 -4.16 -5.33
C ARG A 56 -5.69 -3.53 -4.21
N VAL A 57 -6.15 -4.34 -3.27
CA VAL A 57 -7.00 -3.89 -2.17
C VAL A 57 -6.26 -2.89 -1.27
N ALA A 58 -4.98 -3.15 -0.95
CA ALA A 58 -4.15 -2.29 -0.14
C ALA A 58 -3.90 -0.92 -0.83
N VAL A 59 -3.57 -0.94 -2.12
CA VAL A 59 -3.34 0.27 -2.92
C VAL A 59 -4.63 1.09 -3.05
N MET A 60 -5.77 0.46 -3.30
CA MET A 60 -7.07 1.15 -3.31
C MET A 60 -7.39 1.81 -1.97
N ALA A 61 -7.13 1.11 -0.85
CA ALA A 61 -7.35 1.64 0.49
C ALA A 61 -6.44 2.85 0.79
N ALA A 62 -5.18 2.79 0.37
CA ALA A 62 -4.22 3.87 0.54
C ALA A 62 -4.56 5.09 -0.33
N ASN A 63 -4.91 4.88 -1.60
CA ASN A 63 -5.32 5.96 -2.50
C ASN A 63 -6.60 6.67 -2.06
N ALA A 64 -7.44 6.04 -1.27
CA ALA A 64 -8.64 6.65 -0.70
C ALA A 64 -8.34 7.64 0.45
N VAL A 65 -7.08 7.74 0.90
CA VAL A 65 -6.62 8.67 1.95
C VAL A 65 -5.68 9.69 1.32
N PRO A 66 -6.09 10.96 1.12
CA PRO A 66 -5.27 11.96 0.43
C PRO A 66 -3.87 12.12 1.03
N GLU A 67 -3.74 12.09 2.35
CA GLU A 67 -2.47 12.25 3.06
C GLU A 67 -1.46 11.15 2.72
N LEU A 68 -1.91 9.94 2.39
CA LEU A 68 -1.05 8.85 1.93
C LEU A 68 -0.57 9.03 0.47
N ARG A 69 -1.17 9.94 -0.29
CA ARG A 69 -0.74 10.31 -1.65
C ARG A 69 0.19 11.52 -1.68
N ARG A 70 0.50 12.09 -0.50
CA ARG A 70 1.40 13.25 -0.39
C ARG A 70 2.85 12.82 -0.30
N ARG A 71 3.73 13.67 -0.84
CA ARG A 71 5.19 13.48 -0.80
C ARG A 71 5.87 14.79 -0.45
N ILE A 72 6.98 14.67 0.25
CA ILE A 72 7.86 15.80 0.54
C ILE A 72 8.83 15.96 -0.62
N ARG A 73 8.89 17.17 -1.19
CA ARG A 73 9.80 17.53 -2.27
C ARG A 73 10.57 18.78 -1.89
N GLY A 74 11.73 18.59 -1.26
CA GLY A 74 12.46 19.70 -0.65
C GLY A 74 11.61 20.42 0.40
N GLU A 75 11.34 21.71 0.22
CA GLU A 75 10.54 22.53 1.14
C GLU A 75 9.03 22.46 0.86
N THR A 76 8.60 21.75 -0.19
CA THR A 76 7.21 21.70 -0.61
C THR A 76 6.60 20.32 -0.39
N VAL A 77 5.27 20.27 -0.40
CA VAL A 77 4.51 19.02 -0.40
C VAL A 77 3.76 18.94 -1.71
N VAL A 78 3.83 17.78 -2.35
CA VAL A 78 3.01 17.48 -3.53
C VAL A 78 1.97 16.41 -3.18
N GLU A 79 0.79 16.49 -3.79
CA GLU A 79 -0.24 15.45 -3.71
C GLU A 79 -0.45 14.85 -5.10
N TYR A 80 -0.34 13.53 -5.18
CA TYR A 80 -0.63 12.77 -6.40
C TYR A 80 -2.13 12.52 -6.53
N ASP A 81 -2.65 12.54 -7.75
CA ASP A 81 -4.06 12.15 -8.02
C ASP A 81 -4.31 10.68 -7.63
N ALA A 82 -3.33 9.82 -7.92
CA ALA A 82 -3.26 8.45 -7.48
C ALA A 82 -1.80 8.00 -7.44
N CYS A 83 -1.48 7.06 -6.55
CA CYS A 83 -0.18 6.42 -6.47
C CYS A 83 -0.26 4.98 -6.94
N ASP A 84 0.80 4.53 -7.61
CA ASP A 84 1.04 3.15 -8.01
C ASP A 84 1.72 2.38 -6.86
N SER A 85 2.15 1.15 -7.11
CA SER A 85 2.88 0.38 -6.11
C SER A 85 4.09 -0.31 -6.71
N SER A 86 5.17 -0.37 -5.92
CA SER A 86 6.29 -1.29 -6.15
C SER A 86 6.25 -2.38 -5.09
N HIS A 87 6.45 -3.62 -5.49
CA HIS A 87 6.45 -4.77 -4.60
C HIS A 87 7.56 -5.75 -4.94
N ILE A 88 7.86 -6.63 -3.98
CA ILE A 88 8.93 -7.61 -4.09
C ILE A 88 8.41 -8.90 -4.71
N GLU A 89 9.09 -9.37 -5.75
CA GLU A 89 8.96 -10.72 -6.31
C GLU A 89 10.16 -11.57 -5.92
N LEU A 90 9.91 -12.64 -5.15
CA LEU A 90 10.94 -13.60 -4.77
C LEU A 90 11.29 -14.48 -5.98
N LEU A 91 12.60 -14.69 -6.20
CA LEU A 91 13.13 -15.54 -7.26
C LEU A 91 13.50 -16.93 -6.72
N ASP A 92 13.68 -17.90 -7.61
CA ASP A 92 13.95 -19.30 -7.26
C ASP A 92 15.30 -19.51 -6.56
N ASP A 93 16.25 -18.61 -6.78
CA ASP A 93 17.58 -18.61 -6.14
C ASP A 93 17.59 -17.96 -4.74
N GLY A 94 16.41 -17.47 -4.27
CA GLY A 94 16.25 -16.79 -2.98
C GLY A 94 16.56 -15.29 -3.02
N SER A 95 16.97 -14.75 -4.15
CA SER A 95 17.04 -13.31 -4.38
C SER A 95 15.64 -12.74 -4.69
N TYR A 96 15.55 -11.44 -4.93
CA TYR A 96 14.29 -10.80 -5.29
C TYR A 96 14.50 -9.68 -6.32
N CYS A 97 13.43 -9.34 -7.00
CA CYS A 97 13.36 -8.16 -7.87
C CYS A 97 12.15 -7.29 -7.51
N TYR A 98 12.14 -6.06 -8.00
CA TYR A 98 11.00 -5.17 -7.85
C TYR A 98 10.05 -5.31 -9.03
N CYS A 99 8.77 -5.16 -8.75
CA CYS A 99 7.71 -5.18 -9.74
C CYS A 99 6.75 -4.02 -9.46
N THR A 100 6.61 -3.13 -10.44
CA THR A 100 5.68 -2.01 -10.36
C THR A 100 4.33 -2.37 -10.96
N LEU A 101 3.24 -2.10 -10.22
CA LEU A 101 1.87 -2.21 -10.70
C LEU A 101 1.19 -0.85 -10.70
N ARG A 102 0.66 -0.45 -11.86
CA ARG A 102 -0.13 0.77 -12.01
C ARG A 102 -1.52 0.59 -11.40
N HIS A 103 -1.96 1.62 -10.71
CA HIS A 103 -3.29 1.68 -10.12
C HIS A 103 -4.29 2.27 -11.10
N ASP A 104 -5.24 1.44 -11.54
CA ASP A 104 -6.42 1.88 -12.29
C ASP A 104 -7.69 1.44 -11.53
N PRO A 105 -8.40 2.37 -10.88
CA PRO A 105 -9.62 2.02 -10.13
C PRO A 105 -10.77 1.58 -11.02
N ALA A 106 -10.73 1.87 -12.33
CA ALA A 106 -11.76 1.49 -13.29
C ALA A 106 -11.54 0.08 -13.88
N GLN A 107 -10.33 -0.46 -13.76
CA GLN A 107 -9.98 -1.78 -14.29
C GLN A 107 -10.81 -2.89 -13.63
N SER A 108 -11.36 -3.82 -14.41
CA SER A 108 -12.05 -4.97 -13.85
C SER A 108 -11.09 -5.91 -13.08
N TRP A 109 -11.64 -6.76 -12.21
CA TRP A 109 -10.81 -7.73 -11.49
C TRP A 109 -10.10 -8.72 -12.41
N PRO A 110 -10.76 -9.35 -13.40
CA PRO A 110 -10.08 -10.24 -14.35
C PRO A 110 -8.96 -9.54 -15.12
N ASP A 111 -9.21 -8.32 -15.62
CA ASP A 111 -8.21 -7.56 -16.38
C ASP A 111 -7.02 -7.18 -15.49
N TYR A 112 -7.28 -6.76 -14.24
CA TYR A 112 -6.21 -6.47 -13.30
C TYR A 112 -5.36 -7.72 -13.00
N MET A 113 -5.97 -8.89 -12.80
CA MET A 113 -5.23 -10.13 -12.53
C MET A 113 -4.34 -10.53 -13.71
N ALA A 114 -4.87 -10.44 -14.93
CA ALA A 114 -4.09 -10.70 -16.15
C ALA A 114 -2.93 -9.70 -16.29
N TYR A 115 -3.19 -8.41 -16.05
CA TYR A 115 -2.17 -7.36 -16.08
C TYR A 115 -1.10 -7.61 -15.01
N ALA A 116 -1.48 -7.87 -13.76
CA ALA A 116 -0.54 -8.08 -12.67
C ALA A 116 0.37 -9.29 -12.95
N GLU A 117 -0.19 -10.40 -13.44
CA GLU A 117 0.61 -11.58 -13.78
C GLU A 117 1.60 -11.31 -14.92
N ALA A 118 1.20 -10.56 -15.94
CA ALA A 118 2.08 -10.16 -17.03
C ALA A 118 3.25 -9.28 -16.54
N GLN A 119 2.97 -8.31 -15.65
CA GLN A 119 4.03 -7.45 -15.08
C GLN A 119 4.97 -8.24 -14.17
N ARG A 120 4.46 -9.14 -13.34
CA ARG A 120 5.25 -10.02 -12.48
C ARG A 120 6.17 -10.95 -13.30
N ALA A 121 5.65 -11.54 -14.38
CA ALA A 121 6.45 -12.35 -15.29
C ALA A 121 7.57 -11.53 -15.96
N LYS A 122 7.26 -10.30 -16.40
CA LYS A 122 8.25 -9.36 -16.96
C LYS A 122 9.32 -9.02 -15.94
N ALA A 123 8.94 -8.66 -14.71
CA ALA A 123 9.87 -8.31 -13.64
C ALA A 123 10.82 -9.46 -13.31
N ARG A 124 10.32 -10.68 -13.17
CA ARG A 124 11.15 -11.88 -12.93
C ARG A 124 12.12 -12.16 -14.08
N ALA A 125 11.71 -11.94 -15.31
CA ALA A 125 12.58 -12.12 -16.48
C ALA A 125 13.68 -11.05 -16.55
N GLY A 126 13.44 -9.83 -16.08
CA GLY A 126 14.41 -8.74 -15.99
C GLY A 126 15.30 -8.80 -14.74
N ALA A 127 14.78 -9.38 -13.65
CA ALA A 127 15.45 -9.59 -12.36
C ALA A 127 16.27 -8.38 -11.85
N SER A 128 15.66 -7.18 -11.84
CA SER A 128 16.30 -5.94 -11.37
C SER A 128 15.79 -5.52 -9.98
N ILE A 129 16.69 -4.97 -9.17
CA ILE A 129 16.38 -4.26 -7.93
C ILE A 129 16.40 -2.73 -8.13
N GLU A 130 16.52 -2.26 -9.37
CA GLU A 130 16.39 -0.86 -9.72
C GLU A 130 14.92 -0.56 -10.08
N GLU A 131 14.38 0.48 -9.50
CA GLU A 131 13.06 0.98 -9.87
C GLU A 131 13.16 1.65 -11.25
N GLU A 132 12.27 1.29 -12.16
CA GLU A 132 12.34 1.75 -13.55
C GLU A 132 11.86 3.19 -13.73
N ASP A 133 11.05 3.74 -12.80
CA ASP A 133 10.31 5.00 -13.00
C ASP A 133 10.31 5.90 -11.75
N ASP A 134 9.49 6.94 -11.81
CA ASP A 134 9.21 7.88 -10.74
C ASP A 134 8.80 7.17 -9.44
N VAL A 135 9.80 6.85 -8.62
CA VAL A 135 9.62 6.17 -7.34
C VAL A 135 8.81 7.02 -6.34
N GLU A 136 8.78 8.33 -6.51
CA GLU A 136 8.10 9.24 -5.58
C GLU A 136 6.59 8.96 -5.54
N GLY A 137 5.96 8.63 -6.67
CA GLY A 137 4.55 8.30 -6.76
C GLY A 137 4.19 6.87 -6.35
N LEU A 138 5.07 6.11 -5.68
CA LEU A 138 4.82 4.72 -5.35
C LEU A 138 4.46 4.51 -3.87
N TYR A 139 3.68 3.47 -3.61
CA TYR A 139 3.63 2.77 -2.32
C TYR A 139 4.61 1.61 -2.36
N PHE A 140 5.43 1.45 -1.33
CA PHE A 140 6.31 0.28 -1.21
C PHE A 140 5.60 -0.84 -0.48
N ILE A 141 5.56 -2.02 -1.13
CA ILE A 141 4.80 -3.17 -0.63
C ILE A 141 5.74 -4.36 -0.43
N THR A 142 5.64 -4.97 0.73
CA THR A 142 6.33 -6.22 1.02
C THR A 142 5.41 -7.24 1.69
N SER A 143 5.77 -8.52 1.63
CA SER A 143 5.05 -9.57 2.35
C SER A 143 6.01 -10.54 3.01
N VAL A 144 5.60 -11.05 4.17
CA VAL A 144 6.30 -12.09 4.93
C VAL A 144 5.34 -13.28 5.11
N PRO A 145 5.07 -14.05 4.03
CA PRO A 145 3.99 -15.04 4.01
C PRO A 145 4.26 -16.27 4.89
N TRP A 146 5.44 -16.35 5.49
CA TRP A 146 5.82 -17.44 6.39
C TRP A 146 5.43 -17.20 7.84
N LEU A 147 5.23 -15.92 8.25
CA LEU A 147 5.04 -15.52 9.64
C LEU A 147 3.75 -14.73 9.83
N HIS A 148 3.00 -15.06 10.89
CA HIS A 148 2.01 -14.16 11.46
C HIS A 148 2.72 -13.32 12.52
N TYR A 149 3.12 -12.11 12.15
CA TYR A 149 3.88 -11.21 13.02
C TYR A 149 2.96 -10.25 13.79
N ARG A 150 3.51 -9.56 14.78
CA ARG A 150 2.80 -8.53 15.56
C ARG A 150 3.29 -7.13 15.24
N GLU A 151 4.47 -7.03 14.68
CA GLU A 151 5.11 -5.77 14.29
C GLU A 151 6.02 -6.03 13.10
N PHE A 152 6.10 -5.06 12.19
CA PHE A 152 7.03 -5.05 11.08
C PHE A 152 7.66 -3.65 10.99
N ILE A 153 8.99 -3.59 11.07
CA ILE A 153 9.75 -2.35 10.93
C ILE A 153 10.28 -2.30 9.50
N HIS A 154 9.81 -1.32 8.74
CA HIS A 154 10.31 -1.07 7.39
C HIS A 154 11.72 -0.48 7.44
N PRO A 155 12.57 -0.75 6.43
CA PRO A 155 13.78 0.03 6.24
C PRO A 155 13.42 1.51 6.15
N ASN A 156 14.18 2.36 6.87
CA ASN A 156 14.01 3.80 6.80
C ASN A 156 15.12 4.38 5.89
N PRO A 157 14.80 4.85 4.68
CA PRO A 157 15.79 5.41 3.77
C PRO A 157 16.24 6.83 4.15
N GLY A 158 15.73 7.37 5.26
CA GLY A 158 16.10 8.67 5.79
C GLY A 158 14.91 9.62 5.97
N PRO A 159 15.15 10.79 6.59
CA PRO A 159 14.07 11.73 6.95
C PRO A 159 13.39 12.38 5.75
N GLU A 160 14.00 12.37 4.58
CA GLU A 160 13.40 12.93 3.34
C GLU A 160 12.49 11.92 2.63
N ALA A 161 12.55 10.64 3.00
CA ALA A 161 11.73 9.62 2.35
C ALA A 161 10.30 9.65 2.87
N SER A 162 9.36 9.95 2.01
CA SER A 162 7.95 10.14 2.38
C SER A 162 6.98 9.16 1.72
N ASN A 163 7.49 8.15 1.03
CA ASN A 163 6.67 7.07 0.47
C ASN A 163 6.08 6.21 1.58
N PRO A 164 4.76 6.02 1.65
CA PRO A 164 4.20 5.06 2.58
C PRO A 164 4.60 3.63 2.21
N SER A 165 4.85 2.82 3.23
CA SER A 165 5.19 1.41 3.10
C SER A 165 4.10 0.55 3.74
N ILE A 166 3.70 -0.52 3.04
CA ILE A 166 2.67 -1.44 3.48
C ILE A 166 3.26 -2.85 3.51
N ALA A 167 3.16 -3.53 4.66
CA ALA A 167 3.59 -4.91 4.79
C ALA A 167 2.46 -5.78 5.30
N TRP A 168 2.47 -7.07 4.97
CA TRP A 168 1.59 -8.05 5.59
C TRP A 168 2.26 -9.40 5.79
N GLY A 169 1.73 -10.13 6.78
CA GLY A 169 2.21 -11.44 7.14
C GLY A 169 1.30 -12.57 6.67
N LYS A 170 1.52 -13.76 7.26
CA LYS A 170 0.68 -14.94 7.06
C LYS A 170 -0.65 -14.77 7.77
N TYR A 171 -1.75 -15.02 7.09
CA TYR A 171 -3.05 -15.10 7.77
C TYR A 171 -3.19 -16.40 8.56
N GLN A 172 -3.94 -16.34 9.65
CA GLN A 172 -4.26 -17.47 10.52
C GLN A 172 -5.74 -17.45 10.87
N ALA A 173 -6.32 -18.64 11.07
CA ALA A 173 -7.68 -18.73 11.53
C ALA A 173 -7.78 -18.32 13.01
N ASP A 174 -8.73 -17.43 13.34
CA ASP A 174 -9.09 -17.15 14.72
C ASP A 174 -10.08 -18.24 15.25
N TRP A 175 -10.48 -18.09 16.50
CA TRP A 175 -11.40 -19.02 17.16
C TRP A 175 -12.82 -19.05 16.56
N ARG A 176 -13.17 -18.09 15.69
CA ARG A 176 -14.42 -18.05 14.91
C ARG A 176 -14.24 -18.55 13.49
N GLY A 177 -13.05 -19.02 13.11
CA GLY A 177 -12.73 -19.47 11.77
C GLY A 177 -12.50 -18.35 10.75
N ARG A 178 -12.39 -17.08 11.17
CA ARG A 178 -12.02 -15.97 10.31
C ARG A 178 -10.52 -16.00 10.06
N LEU A 179 -10.12 -15.66 8.85
CA LEU A 179 -8.71 -15.57 8.48
C LEU A 179 -8.18 -14.15 8.79
N MET A 180 -7.45 -14.04 9.89
CA MET A 180 -6.87 -12.78 10.36
C MET A 180 -5.43 -12.64 9.87
N MET A 181 -5.09 -11.48 9.31
CA MET A 181 -3.78 -11.20 8.73
C MET A 181 -3.21 -9.90 9.31
N PRO A 182 -1.98 -9.90 9.86
CA PRO A 182 -1.33 -8.68 10.28
C PRO A 182 -0.97 -7.84 9.05
N VAL A 183 -1.41 -6.59 9.04
CA VAL A 183 -1.05 -5.59 8.05
C VAL A 183 -0.41 -4.41 8.77
N THR A 184 0.75 -3.99 8.32
CA THR A 184 1.48 -2.82 8.83
C THR A 184 1.45 -1.72 7.79
N LEU A 185 1.04 -0.53 8.17
CA LEU A 185 1.23 0.71 7.42
C LEU A 185 2.26 1.56 8.15
N SER A 186 3.28 2.04 7.45
CA SER A 186 4.24 3.04 7.91
C SER A 186 4.23 4.22 6.95
N ALA A 187 4.28 5.44 7.50
CA ALA A 187 4.26 6.68 6.73
C ALA A 187 4.98 7.80 7.47
N HIS A 188 5.36 8.85 6.74
CA HIS A 188 6.03 10.02 7.30
C HIS A 188 5.08 10.84 8.17
N HIS A 189 5.42 11.05 9.45
CA HIS A 189 4.52 11.66 10.44
C HIS A 189 4.19 13.13 10.18
N SER A 190 5.04 13.86 9.47
CA SER A 190 4.71 15.22 9.06
C SER A 190 3.50 15.28 8.10
N LEU A 191 3.26 14.21 7.33
CA LEU A 191 2.14 14.10 6.39
C LEU A 191 0.95 13.33 6.97
N VAL A 192 1.22 12.33 7.80
CA VAL A 192 0.25 11.32 8.25
C VAL A 192 0.25 11.21 9.77
N ASP A 193 -0.91 11.08 10.39
CA ASP A 193 -1.09 10.79 11.81
C ASP A 193 -2.08 9.63 12.03
N GLY A 194 -2.39 9.34 13.29
CA GLY A 194 -3.26 8.23 13.68
C GLY A 194 -4.64 8.26 13.02
N LEU A 195 -5.21 9.44 12.74
CA LEU A 195 -6.51 9.56 12.06
C LEU A 195 -6.44 9.04 10.62
N HIS A 196 -5.38 9.39 9.90
CA HIS A 196 -5.16 8.98 8.51
C HIS A 196 -4.85 7.48 8.42
N ILE A 197 -4.06 6.96 9.37
CA ILE A 197 -3.80 5.53 9.50
C ILE A 197 -5.10 4.77 9.79
N ALA A 198 -5.92 5.26 10.71
CA ALA A 198 -7.23 4.65 11.00
C ALA A 198 -8.15 4.66 9.77
N SER A 199 -8.17 5.75 8.99
CA SER A 199 -8.91 5.84 7.73
C SER A 199 -8.47 4.81 6.70
N PHE A 200 -7.15 4.57 6.58
CA PHE A 200 -6.63 3.49 5.74
C PHE A 200 -7.19 2.13 6.15
N TYR A 201 -7.14 1.77 7.43
CA TYR A 201 -7.64 0.47 7.90
C TYR A 201 -9.16 0.34 7.77
N GLN A 202 -9.91 1.42 7.92
CA GLN A 202 -11.36 1.44 7.68
C GLN A 202 -11.67 1.16 6.21
N ASN A 203 -10.98 1.83 5.28
CA ASN A 203 -11.11 1.59 3.83
C ASN A 203 -10.69 0.17 3.46
N LEU A 204 -9.56 -0.30 3.99
CA LEU A 204 -9.05 -1.65 3.78
C LEU A 204 -10.08 -2.70 4.20
N ASN A 205 -10.64 -2.59 5.41
CA ASN A 205 -11.65 -3.51 5.91
C ASN A 205 -12.94 -3.51 5.06
N GLN A 206 -13.37 -2.34 4.55
CA GLN A 206 -14.54 -2.26 3.66
C GLN A 206 -14.28 -2.98 2.33
N LEU A 207 -13.11 -2.77 1.73
CA LEU A 207 -12.71 -3.39 0.48
C LEU A 207 -12.54 -4.91 0.62
N LEU A 208 -11.90 -5.36 1.70
CA LEU A 208 -11.74 -6.78 2.02
C LEU A 208 -13.09 -7.51 2.14
N GLN A 209 -14.14 -6.82 2.58
CA GLN A 209 -15.50 -7.36 2.70
C GLN A 209 -16.34 -7.20 1.42
N GLY A 210 -15.78 -6.65 0.34
CA GLY A 210 -16.48 -6.42 -0.94
C GLY A 210 -17.60 -5.36 -0.87
N LYS A 211 -17.60 -4.50 0.15
CA LYS A 211 -18.71 -3.54 0.37
C LYS A 211 -18.71 -2.37 -0.61
N ASN A 212 -17.57 -2.00 -1.20
CA ASN A 212 -17.45 -0.87 -2.12
C ASN A 212 -17.74 -1.20 -3.59
N GLU A 213 -17.85 -2.48 -3.97
CA GLU A 213 -18.16 -2.88 -5.35
C GLU A 213 -19.64 -2.70 -5.71
N LYS A 214 -20.53 -2.67 -4.73
CA LYS A 214 -22.00 -2.54 -4.94
C LYS A 214 -22.47 -1.12 -5.26
N GLY A 215 -21.64 -0.11 -5.08
CA GLY A 215 -22.00 1.31 -5.32
C GLY A 215 -21.86 1.79 -6.78
N ARG A 216 -21.17 1.03 -7.65
CA ARG A 216 -20.91 1.44 -9.05
C ARG A 216 -21.78 0.75 -10.10
N SER A 217 -22.70 -0.13 -9.71
CA SER A 217 -23.57 -0.90 -10.65
C SER A 217 -24.95 -0.30 -10.87
N LYS A 218 -25.22 0.95 -10.48
CA LYS A 218 -26.49 1.64 -10.80
C LYS A 218 -26.20 3.12 -11.05
N ASN A 219 -25.90 3.43 -12.29
CA ASN A 219 -26.39 4.58 -13.04
C ASN A 219 -26.06 4.39 -14.53
#